data_2f243d8c9d11d4454997c031d0337d99
#
_entry.id   2f243d8c9d11d4454997c031d0337d99
#
_cell.length_a   1.000
_cell.length_b   1.000
_cell.length_c   1.000
_cell.angle_alpha   90.00
_cell.angle_beta   90.00
_cell.angle_gamma   90.00
#
_symmetry.space_group_name_H-M   'P 1'
#
loop_
_entity.id
_entity.type
_entity.pdbx_description
1 polymer ?
#
loop_
_entity_poly.entity_id
_entity_poly.type
_entity_poly.pdbx_seq_one_letter_code
_entity_poly.pdbx_strand_id
1 'polypeptide(L)'
;GFFFPVGKTYEVAASIVVILGSSSSISVSNAQLYHYRHRAGSITTQPYTPKAHDIIDAWEHTASMACKMYPELKGDLDFRLYWARCVVLDRMIASREMNGTPEEKELVSYIRAHFESVKNNKQMTKARFVLSKVLMLSLPLYRCALRVMK
;
A
#
# COMPACT_ATOMS: atom_id res chain seq x y z
N GLY A 1 -16.54 -6.31 20.70
CA GLY A 1 -16.30 -7.40 19.76
C GLY A 1 -15.55 -6.89 18.54
N PHE A 2 -14.69 -7.73 17.99
CA PHE A 2 -13.89 -7.41 16.81
C PHE A 2 -14.60 -7.98 15.57
N PHE A 3 -14.71 -7.18 14.50
CA PHE A 3 -15.35 -7.59 13.24
C PHE A 3 -14.41 -7.32 12.07
N PHE A 4 -14.27 -8.31 11.18
CA PHE A 4 -13.64 -8.08 9.88
C PHE A 4 -14.58 -7.31 8.95
N PRO A 5 -14.10 -6.33 8.17
CA PRO A 5 -14.93 -5.57 7.24
C PRO A 5 -15.46 -6.49 6.13
N VAL A 6 -16.80 -6.67 6.06
CA VAL A 6 -17.45 -7.53 5.08
C VAL A 6 -17.37 -6.91 3.68
N GLY A 7 -17.01 -7.71 2.67
CA GLY A 7 -16.98 -7.29 1.26
C GLY A 7 -15.77 -6.46 0.86
N LYS A 8 -14.88 -6.11 1.80
CA LYS A 8 -13.61 -5.42 1.52
C LYS A 8 -12.47 -6.42 1.33
N THR A 9 -11.50 -6.05 0.50
CA THR A 9 -10.20 -6.72 0.43
C THR A 9 -9.23 -6.06 1.41
N TYR A 10 -8.12 -6.74 1.75
CA TYR A 10 -7.12 -6.25 2.72
C TYR A 10 -7.65 -6.08 4.15
N GLU A 11 -8.63 -6.89 4.54
CA GLU A 11 -9.25 -6.90 5.86
C GLU A 11 -8.24 -7.08 7.00
N VAL A 12 -7.16 -7.82 6.77
CA VAL A 12 -6.07 -7.99 7.75
C VAL A 12 -5.37 -6.66 8.01
N ALA A 13 -5.09 -5.88 6.97
CA ALA A 13 -4.45 -4.58 7.13
C ALA A 13 -5.32 -3.60 7.93
N ALA A 14 -6.65 -3.67 7.75
CA ALA A 14 -7.60 -2.84 8.48
C ALA A 14 -7.77 -3.26 9.95
N SER A 15 -7.43 -4.50 10.30
CA SER A 15 -7.81 -5.13 11.57
C SER A 15 -6.65 -5.38 12.52
N ILE A 16 -5.43 -5.50 11.97
CA ILE A 16 -4.25 -5.98 12.74
C ILE A 16 -3.93 -5.12 13.95
N VAL A 17 -4.09 -3.80 13.85
CA VAL A 17 -3.79 -2.88 14.96
C VAL A 17 -4.72 -3.10 16.15
N VAL A 18 -6.00 -3.37 15.87
CA VAL A 18 -6.98 -3.64 16.93
C VAL A 18 -6.67 -4.96 17.62
N ILE A 19 -6.34 -5.99 16.83
CA ILE A 19 -5.98 -7.32 17.35
C ILE A 19 -4.73 -7.23 18.24
N LEU A 20 -3.66 -6.61 17.73
CA LEU A 20 -2.41 -6.49 18.47
C LEU A 20 -2.54 -5.56 19.67
N GLY A 21 -3.27 -4.44 19.54
CA GLY A 21 -3.51 -3.49 20.63
C GLY A 21 -4.40 -4.05 21.75
N SER A 22 -5.20 -5.08 21.47
CA SER A 22 -6.03 -5.76 22.47
C SER A 22 -5.30 -6.93 23.15
N SER A 23 -4.07 -7.24 22.71
CA SER A 23 -3.32 -8.38 23.23
C SER A 23 -2.42 -7.96 24.38
N SER A 24 -2.39 -8.73 25.47
CA SER A 24 -1.47 -8.53 26.61
C SER A 24 -0.05 -8.96 26.30
N SER A 25 0.12 -9.88 25.34
CA SER A 25 1.43 -10.35 24.87
C SER A 25 1.36 -10.80 23.42
N ILE A 26 2.48 -10.66 22.70
CA ILE A 26 2.60 -11.06 21.30
C ILE A 26 3.82 -11.97 21.19
N SER A 27 3.65 -13.18 20.64
CA SER A 27 4.73 -14.10 20.33
C SER A 27 4.98 -14.13 18.82
N VAL A 28 6.26 -14.06 18.44
CA VAL A 28 6.69 -14.17 17.05
C VAL A 28 7.45 -15.48 16.87
N SER A 29 7.10 -16.26 15.85
CA SER A 29 7.78 -17.51 15.51
C SER A 29 8.35 -17.43 14.09
N ASN A 30 9.55 -18.00 13.89
CA ASN A 30 10.15 -18.18 12.57
C ASN A 30 9.72 -19.48 11.89
N ALA A 31 8.84 -20.27 12.51
CA ALA A 31 8.32 -21.50 11.93
C ALA A 31 7.43 -21.17 10.71
N GLN A 32 7.69 -21.83 9.60
CA GLN A 32 6.91 -21.67 8.37
C GLN A 32 5.63 -22.51 8.42
N LEU A 33 4.64 -22.01 9.16
CA LEU A 33 3.38 -22.72 9.42
C LEU A 33 2.27 -22.37 8.42
N TYR A 34 2.46 -21.36 7.59
CA TYR A 34 1.48 -20.88 6.62
C TYR A 34 2.02 -20.96 5.19
N HIS A 35 1.31 -21.67 4.31
CA HIS A 35 1.64 -21.78 2.90
C HIS A 35 0.78 -20.85 2.06
N TYR A 36 1.34 -19.74 1.60
CA TYR A 36 0.65 -18.82 0.70
C TYR A 36 0.68 -19.35 -0.75
N ARG A 37 -0.47 -19.79 -1.25
CA ARG A 37 -0.57 -20.30 -2.61
C ARG A 37 -0.82 -19.16 -3.60
N HIS A 38 0.16 -18.86 -4.44
CA HIS A 38 -0.02 -17.94 -5.56
C HIS A 38 -0.84 -18.58 -6.67
N ARG A 39 -1.87 -17.88 -7.12
CA ARG A 39 -2.75 -18.31 -8.22
C ARG A 39 -2.95 -17.17 -9.20
N ALA A 40 -3.08 -17.45 -10.51
CA ALA A 40 -3.56 -16.48 -11.48
C ALA A 40 -4.97 -15.99 -11.05
N GLY A 41 -5.21 -14.67 -11.17
CA GLY A 41 -6.49 -14.07 -10.77
C GLY A 41 -6.69 -13.88 -9.26
N SER A 42 -5.65 -14.12 -8.43
CA SER A 42 -5.72 -13.74 -7.00
C SER A 42 -5.73 -12.21 -6.83
N ILE A 43 -6.17 -11.72 -5.67
CA ILE A 43 -6.24 -10.29 -5.34
C ILE A 43 -4.93 -9.56 -5.67
N THR A 44 -3.78 -10.23 -5.52
CA THR A 44 -2.46 -9.65 -5.74
C THR A 44 -2.03 -9.66 -7.21
N THR A 45 -2.61 -10.52 -8.05
CA THR A 45 -2.20 -10.75 -9.45
C THR A 45 -3.25 -10.35 -10.48
N GLN A 46 -4.48 -10.02 -10.05
CA GLN A 46 -5.54 -9.58 -10.96
C GLN A 46 -5.26 -8.18 -11.54
N PRO A 47 -5.79 -7.87 -12.74
CA PRO A 47 -5.79 -6.53 -13.30
C PRO A 47 -6.39 -5.50 -12.35
N TYR A 48 -6.18 -4.23 -12.64
CA TYR A 48 -6.80 -3.15 -11.86
C TYR A 48 -8.33 -3.29 -11.88
N THR A 49 -8.91 -3.14 -10.72
CA THR A 49 -10.35 -2.94 -10.49
C THR A 49 -10.53 -1.87 -9.42
N PRO A 50 -11.70 -1.20 -9.30
CA PRO A 50 -11.96 -0.24 -8.22
C PRO A 50 -11.70 -0.79 -6.81
N LYS A 51 -11.84 -2.09 -6.61
CA LYS A 51 -11.46 -2.77 -5.34
C LYS A 51 -9.98 -2.65 -4.99
N ALA A 52 -9.12 -2.27 -5.93
CA ALA A 52 -7.72 -2.00 -5.62
C ALA A 52 -7.55 -0.85 -4.61
N HIS A 53 -8.53 0.07 -4.54
CA HIS A 53 -8.53 1.17 -3.57
C HIS A 53 -8.80 0.71 -2.13
N ASP A 54 -9.37 -0.46 -1.92
CA ASP A 54 -9.59 -1.01 -0.57
C ASP A 54 -8.30 -1.06 0.27
N ILE A 55 -7.11 -1.16 -0.37
CA ILE A 55 -5.83 -1.11 0.35
C ILE A 55 -5.57 0.28 0.94
N ILE A 56 -5.97 1.35 0.25
CA ILE A 56 -5.83 2.72 0.74
C ILE A 56 -6.77 2.91 1.93
N ASP A 57 -8.06 2.56 1.77
CA ASP A 57 -9.07 2.64 2.83
C ASP A 57 -8.62 1.87 4.09
N ALA A 58 -8.09 0.65 3.90
CA ALA A 58 -7.61 -0.19 4.99
C ALA A 58 -6.47 0.48 5.77
N TRP A 59 -5.48 1.05 5.08
CA TRP A 59 -4.37 1.71 5.73
C TRP A 59 -4.75 3.07 6.32
N GLU A 60 -5.68 3.83 5.73
CA GLU A 60 -6.21 5.05 6.33
C GLU A 60 -6.95 4.76 7.63
N HIS A 61 -7.81 3.74 7.64
CA HIS A 61 -8.48 3.28 8.85
C HIS A 61 -7.46 2.90 9.93
N THR A 62 -6.50 2.05 9.58
CA THR A 62 -5.43 1.62 10.50
C THR A 62 -4.63 2.80 11.03
N ALA A 63 -4.21 3.72 10.18
CA ALA A 63 -3.43 4.88 10.59
C ALA A 63 -4.23 5.79 11.53
N SER A 64 -5.52 6.01 11.26
CA SER A 64 -6.37 6.83 12.11
C SER A 64 -6.52 6.30 13.53
N MET A 65 -6.54 4.98 13.69
CA MET A 65 -6.61 4.30 14.99
C MET A 65 -5.24 4.21 15.65
N ALA A 66 -4.24 3.73 14.92
CA ALA A 66 -2.91 3.47 15.45
C ALA A 66 -2.19 4.74 15.90
N CYS A 67 -2.29 5.85 15.16
CA CYS A 67 -1.66 7.10 15.56
C CYS A 67 -2.19 7.67 16.87
N LYS A 68 -3.44 7.35 17.24
CA LYS A 68 -4.00 7.75 18.52
C LYS A 68 -3.46 6.95 19.69
N MET A 69 -3.22 5.67 19.48
CA MET A 69 -2.74 4.73 20.51
C MET A 69 -1.20 4.69 20.58
N TYR A 70 -0.53 4.85 19.45
CA TYR A 70 0.90 4.66 19.27
C TYR A 70 1.48 5.75 18.37
N PRO A 71 1.62 7.00 18.85
CA PRO A 71 2.09 8.15 18.05
C PRO A 71 3.47 7.91 17.42
N GLU A 72 4.32 7.09 18.05
CA GLU A 72 5.66 6.71 17.58
C GLU A 72 5.63 5.93 16.25
N LEU A 73 4.50 5.29 15.90
CA LEU A 73 4.34 4.55 14.64
C LEU A 73 4.03 5.48 13.45
N LYS A 74 3.87 6.78 13.68
CA LYS A 74 3.45 7.72 12.64
C LYS A 74 4.29 7.61 11.36
N GLY A 75 5.62 7.55 11.46
CA GLY A 75 6.51 7.46 10.30
C GLY A 75 6.33 6.15 9.50
N ASP A 76 6.08 5.04 10.17
CA ASP A 76 5.82 3.76 9.52
C ASP A 76 4.42 3.74 8.86
N LEU A 77 3.43 4.38 9.49
CA LEU A 77 2.07 4.50 8.95
C LEU A 77 2.03 5.46 7.76
N ASP A 78 2.71 6.59 7.82
CA ASP A 78 2.86 7.51 6.68
C ASP A 78 3.48 6.78 5.47
N PHE A 79 4.49 5.92 5.71
CA PHE A 79 5.06 5.08 4.66
C PHE A 79 4.03 4.08 4.10
N ARG A 80 3.21 3.44 4.93
CA ARG A 80 2.17 2.51 4.48
C ARG A 80 1.10 3.18 3.63
N LEU A 81 0.68 4.39 4.01
CA LEU A 81 -0.25 5.22 3.23
C LEU A 81 0.33 5.59 1.87
N TYR A 82 1.60 5.96 1.85
CA TYR A 82 2.36 6.23 0.62
C TYR A 82 2.46 4.98 -0.27
N TRP A 83 2.87 3.86 0.31
CA TRP A 83 3.05 2.59 -0.39
C TRP A 83 1.75 2.07 -0.99
N ALA A 84 0.64 2.13 -0.25
CA ALA A 84 -0.67 1.72 -0.73
C ALA A 84 -1.06 2.46 -2.03
N ARG A 85 -0.85 3.78 -2.06
CA ARG A 85 -1.10 4.59 -3.26
C ARG A 85 -0.18 4.26 -4.42
N CYS A 86 1.08 3.95 -4.14
CA CYS A 86 1.98 3.46 -5.18
C CYS A 86 1.49 2.14 -5.78
N VAL A 87 1.01 1.19 -4.96
CA VAL A 87 0.48 -0.09 -5.43
C VAL A 87 -0.74 0.10 -6.33
N VAL A 88 -1.66 0.99 -5.95
CA VAL A 88 -2.85 1.29 -6.77
C VAL A 88 -2.44 1.94 -8.09
N LEU A 89 -1.57 2.95 -8.06
CA LEU A 89 -1.06 3.61 -9.26
C LEU A 89 -0.37 2.63 -10.21
N ASP A 90 0.47 1.73 -9.69
CA ASP A 90 1.17 0.72 -10.49
C ASP A 90 0.18 -0.20 -11.23
N ARG A 91 -0.91 -0.60 -10.57
CA ARG A 91 -1.98 -1.41 -11.17
C ARG A 91 -2.76 -0.64 -12.23
N MET A 92 -3.12 0.62 -11.96
CA MET A 92 -3.80 1.48 -12.92
C MET A 92 -2.98 1.64 -14.21
N ILE A 93 -1.68 1.92 -14.06
CA ILE A 93 -0.77 2.05 -15.20
C ILE A 93 -0.65 0.73 -15.97
N ALA A 94 -0.66 -0.40 -15.29
CA ALA A 94 -0.59 -1.72 -15.92
C ALA A 94 -1.84 -2.04 -16.74
N SER A 95 -3.03 -1.58 -16.35
CA SER A 95 -4.29 -1.79 -17.07
C SER A 95 -4.44 -0.90 -18.30
N ARG A 96 -3.69 0.19 -18.39
CA ARG A 96 -3.71 1.23 -19.46
C ARG A 96 -5.03 2.01 -19.62
N GLU A 97 -6.16 1.48 -19.16
CA GLU A 97 -7.49 2.08 -19.31
C GLU A 97 -7.67 3.34 -18.45
N MET A 98 -6.89 3.44 -17.38
CA MET A 98 -6.99 4.51 -16.39
C MET A 98 -6.02 5.68 -16.62
N ASN A 99 -5.33 5.71 -17.76
CA ASN A 99 -4.38 6.78 -18.06
C ASN A 99 -5.08 8.14 -18.23
N GLY A 100 -4.62 9.15 -17.49
CA GLY A 100 -5.13 10.52 -17.57
C GLY A 100 -6.40 10.79 -16.77
N THR A 101 -6.91 9.79 -16.03
CA THR A 101 -8.10 9.95 -15.17
C THR A 101 -7.83 10.90 -14.00
N PRO A 102 -8.86 11.51 -13.42
CA PRO A 102 -8.73 12.29 -12.18
C PRO A 102 -8.10 11.50 -11.04
N GLU A 103 -8.47 10.23 -10.89
CA GLU A 103 -7.92 9.32 -9.87
C GLU A 103 -6.41 9.10 -10.03
N GLU A 104 -5.94 8.88 -11.26
CA GLU A 104 -4.49 8.77 -11.50
C GLU A 104 -3.76 10.05 -11.09
N LYS A 105 -4.31 11.22 -11.44
CA LYS A 105 -3.74 12.53 -11.10
C LYS A 105 -3.67 12.75 -9.59
N GLU A 106 -4.70 12.35 -8.87
CA GLU A 106 -4.75 12.43 -7.41
C GLU A 106 -3.68 11.56 -6.75
N LEU A 107 -3.57 10.29 -7.18
CA LEU A 107 -2.54 9.38 -6.69
C LEU A 107 -1.13 9.92 -6.95
N VAL A 108 -0.86 10.41 -8.16
CA VAL A 108 0.41 11.01 -8.54
C VAL A 108 0.73 12.24 -7.69
N SER A 109 -0.26 13.11 -7.47
CA SER A 109 -0.12 14.31 -6.64
C SER A 109 0.24 13.95 -5.21
N TYR A 110 -0.49 13.00 -4.61
CA TYR A 110 -0.22 12.53 -3.26
C TYR A 110 1.19 11.94 -3.13
N ILE A 111 1.58 11.03 -4.04
CA ILE A 111 2.89 10.38 -4.01
C ILE A 111 4.01 11.42 -4.12
N ARG A 112 3.87 12.41 -5.00
CA ARG A 112 4.84 13.50 -5.14
C ARG A 112 4.96 14.33 -3.87
N ALA A 113 3.84 14.70 -3.27
CA ALA A 113 3.81 15.54 -2.07
C ALA A 113 4.45 14.85 -0.85
N HIS A 114 4.34 13.51 -0.74
CA HIS A 114 4.77 12.76 0.45
C HIS A 114 6.11 12.01 0.29
N PHE A 115 6.72 12.00 -0.90
CA PHE A 115 7.96 11.26 -1.13
C PHE A 115 9.09 11.69 -0.18
N GLU A 116 9.30 12.99 -0.01
CA GLU A 116 10.39 13.50 0.83
C GLU A 116 10.26 13.08 2.30
N SER A 117 9.03 13.00 2.83
CA SER A 117 8.77 12.57 4.21
C SER A 117 9.02 11.09 4.46
N VAL A 118 8.90 10.23 3.42
CA VAL A 118 8.98 8.78 3.57
C VAL A 118 10.22 8.14 2.94
N LYS A 119 10.99 8.87 2.14
CA LYS A 119 12.12 8.32 1.36
C LYS A 119 13.18 7.59 2.19
N ASN A 120 13.35 7.99 3.46
CA ASN A 120 14.32 7.41 4.39
C ASN A 120 13.71 6.35 5.32
N ASN A 121 12.44 5.98 5.14
CA ASN A 121 11.83 4.94 5.95
C ASN A 121 12.53 3.59 5.70
N LYS A 122 12.78 2.83 6.78
CA LYS A 122 13.46 1.52 6.72
C LYS A 122 12.77 0.48 5.83
N GLN A 123 11.49 0.65 5.55
CA GLN A 123 10.70 -0.22 4.68
C GLN A 123 10.79 0.18 3.19
N MET A 124 11.42 1.31 2.88
CA MET A 124 11.59 1.77 1.51
C MET A 124 12.61 0.88 0.76
N THR A 125 12.14 0.08 -0.18
CA THR A 125 13.04 -0.73 -1.01
C THR A 125 13.78 0.13 -2.04
N LYS A 126 14.99 -0.30 -2.44
CA LYS A 126 15.77 0.39 -3.50
C LYS A 126 14.97 0.55 -4.79
N ALA A 127 14.24 -0.50 -5.20
CA ALA A 127 13.40 -0.46 -6.40
C ALA A 127 12.30 0.61 -6.28
N ARG A 128 11.57 0.65 -5.16
CA ARG A 128 10.52 1.65 -4.92
C ARG A 128 11.09 3.06 -4.85
N PHE A 129 12.25 3.25 -4.21
CA PHE A 129 12.93 4.54 -4.16
C PHE A 129 13.26 5.05 -5.57
N VAL A 130 13.87 4.21 -6.41
CA VAL A 130 14.20 4.59 -7.80
C VAL A 130 12.94 4.92 -8.60
N LEU A 131 11.92 4.07 -8.54
CA LEU A 131 10.63 4.32 -9.21
C LEU A 131 10.01 5.64 -8.75
N SER A 132 10.01 5.91 -7.45
CA SER A 132 9.48 7.17 -6.92
C SER A 132 10.26 8.38 -7.43
N LYS A 133 11.59 8.30 -7.48
CA LYS A 133 12.42 9.34 -8.10
C LYS A 133 12.06 9.58 -9.57
N VAL A 134 11.85 8.52 -10.34
CA VAL A 134 11.41 8.64 -11.75
C VAL A 134 10.04 9.30 -11.83
N LEU A 135 9.09 8.97 -10.93
CA LEU A 135 7.78 9.62 -10.88
C LEU A 135 7.87 11.12 -10.55
N MET A 136 8.82 11.51 -9.69
CA MET A 136 9.07 12.94 -9.39
C MET A 136 9.47 13.71 -10.65
N LEU A 137 10.25 13.08 -11.54
CA LEU A 137 10.70 13.70 -12.79
C LEU A 137 9.59 13.72 -13.85
N SER A 138 8.98 12.56 -14.10
CA SER A 138 8.00 12.43 -15.20
C SER A 138 7.12 11.19 -15.06
N LEU A 139 5.79 11.37 -15.15
CA LEU A 139 4.84 10.25 -15.19
C LEU A 139 5.03 9.36 -16.44
N PRO A 140 5.25 9.89 -17.66
CA PRO A 140 5.59 9.04 -18.81
C PRO A 140 6.82 8.16 -18.61
N LEU A 141 7.90 8.69 -18.02
CA LEU A 141 9.10 7.91 -17.69
C LEU A 141 8.79 6.81 -16.65
N TYR A 142 7.97 7.14 -15.65
CA TYR A 142 7.53 6.16 -14.66
C TYR A 142 6.75 5.00 -15.30
N ARG A 143 5.84 5.30 -16.24
CA ARG A 143 5.10 4.28 -17.01
C ARG A 143 6.05 3.38 -17.81
N CYS A 144 7.10 3.93 -18.42
CA CYS A 144 8.12 3.14 -19.12
C CYS A 144 8.92 2.28 -18.15
N ALA A 145 9.38 2.83 -17.03
CA ALA A 145 10.16 2.09 -16.04
C ALA A 145 9.39 0.89 -15.46
N LEU A 146 8.10 1.05 -15.17
CA LEU A 146 7.25 -0.05 -14.68
C LEU A 146 7.10 -1.20 -15.69
N ARG A 147 7.18 -0.92 -17.00
CA ARG A 147 7.09 -1.97 -18.05
C ARG A 147 8.38 -2.78 -18.15
N VAL A 148 9.52 -2.16 -17.89
CA VAL A 148 10.83 -2.82 -17.96
C VAL A 148 11.11 -3.68 -16.74
N MET A 149 10.54 -3.31 -15.58
CA MET A 149 10.76 -4.01 -14.30
C MET A 149 9.80 -5.21 -14.07
N LYS A 150 8.89 -5.50 -14.99
CA LYS A 150 8.04 -6.71 -15.01
C LYS A 150 8.68 -7.79 -15.85
#